data_66ac122bb2c6085225f1028e75b1b1d2
#
_entry.id   66ac122bb2c6085225f1028e75b1b1d2
#
_cell.length_a   1.000
_cell.length_b   1.000
_cell.length_c   1.000
_cell.angle_alpha   90.00
_cell.angle_beta   90.00
_cell.angle_gamma   90.00
#
_symmetry.space_group_name_H-M   'P 1'
#
loop_
_entity.id
_entity.type
_entity.pdbx_description
1 polymer ?
#
loop_
_entity_poly.entity_id
_entity_poly.type
_entity_poly.pdbx_seq_one_letter_code
_entity_poly.pdbx_strand_id
1 'polypeptide(L)'
;IPYLLMGNIEEPGTHLRHGKDHYQTLNITLKSGRARAVDTAMRLVSLEDGSTLPAGRLLIATGSSPATPPIPGVDGPGVHPCWTLADAREIMKLARPGARVLQMGAGFIGCIIMEALAARKVELSVVEMGDRMVPRMMGPTAGGMIKAWCEARGVKVHTGARVEAIERPTADAPGLVGKLAKAVGLTSRNSDKGSGAPMQVRLSTGDVLDADLVISATGVKPNIGFLEDSGVRCLVGVLTDEHLQTSVPGIYAAGDCAEAFDKVSGKTIVSAIQPNAAEQARVAGMNMAGKTATLGGVTQINVLDTLGLISASFGQWDGVPGGEHVELTDVAAGRHLSLQFAGDRLVGCNAIGWTDHVGVMRGLVEGGVALGAWKDKLLADPTLLMQAYLASAQAQSQHALVKA
;
A
#
# COMPACT_ATOMS: atom_id res chain seq x y z
N ILE A 1 6.64 -10.11 3.96
CA ILE A 1 7.59 -9.43 4.87
C ILE A 1 6.97 -9.22 6.25
N PRO A 2 5.76 -8.66 6.45
CA PRO A 2 5.19 -8.44 7.78
C PRO A 2 5.16 -9.70 8.65
N TYR A 3 4.69 -10.82 8.13
CA TYR A 3 4.67 -12.09 8.87
C TYR A 3 6.07 -12.59 9.28
N LEU A 4 7.10 -12.33 8.46
CA LEU A 4 8.49 -12.61 8.81
C LEU A 4 8.97 -11.70 9.95
N LEU A 5 8.66 -10.41 9.89
CA LEU A 5 9.01 -9.45 10.94
C LEU A 5 8.32 -9.81 12.28
N MET A 6 7.07 -10.27 12.25
CA MET A 6 6.33 -10.73 13.43
C MET A 6 6.85 -12.06 13.99
N GLY A 7 7.64 -12.82 13.21
CA GLY A 7 8.08 -14.16 13.57
C GLY A 7 7.03 -15.25 13.35
N ASN A 8 5.94 -14.95 12.60
CA ASN A 8 4.89 -15.91 12.28
C ASN A 8 5.33 -16.94 11.23
N ILE A 9 6.31 -16.58 10.42
CA ILE A 9 6.98 -17.46 9.44
C ILE A 9 8.49 -17.26 9.52
N GLU A 10 9.24 -18.30 9.16
CA GLU A 10 10.67 -18.19 8.89
C GLU A 10 10.93 -17.75 7.44
N GLU A 11 12.16 -17.34 7.13
CA GLU A 11 12.52 -16.84 5.80
C GLU A 11 12.23 -17.84 4.68
N PRO A 12 12.47 -19.18 4.81
CA PRO A 12 12.05 -20.15 3.79
C PRO A 12 10.56 -20.13 3.47
N GLY A 13 9.71 -19.77 4.44
CA GLY A 13 8.25 -19.62 4.25
C GLY A 13 7.84 -18.45 3.37
N THR A 14 8.76 -17.53 3.04
CA THR A 14 8.51 -16.43 2.10
C THR A 14 8.57 -16.88 0.64
N HIS A 15 9.10 -18.06 0.35
CA HIS A 15 9.20 -18.63 -0.99
C HIS A 15 7.95 -19.39 -1.35
N LEU A 16 7.15 -18.87 -2.30
CA LEU A 16 5.88 -19.46 -2.71
C LEU A 16 6.02 -20.67 -3.66
N ARG A 17 7.21 -20.86 -4.23
CA ARG A 17 7.50 -21.95 -5.18
C ARG A 17 8.55 -22.88 -4.59
N HIS A 18 8.10 -23.99 -4.02
CA HIS A 18 8.97 -24.92 -3.28
C HIS A 18 9.63 -26.00 -4.18
N GLY A 19 9.04 -26.27 -5.36
CA GLY A 19 9.60 -27.23 -6.32
C GLY A 19 10.83 -26.66 -7.03
N LYS A 20 11.98 -27.34 -6.94
CA LYS A 20 13.21 -26.91 -7.62
C LYS A 20 13.05 -26.80 -9.13
N ASP A 21 12.20 -27.62 -9.72
CA ASP A 21 11.99 -27.74 -11.17
C ASP A 21 10.72 -27.01 -11.64
N HIS A 22 10.11 -26.18 -10.78
CA HIS A 22 8.82 -25.53 -11.08
C HIS A 22 8.81 -24.80 -12.43
N TYR A 23 9.80 -23.97 -12.69
CA TYR A 23 9.87 -23.22 -13.95
C TYR A 23 10.27 -24.08 -15.15
N GLN A 24 11.12 -25.08 -14.93
CA GLN A 24 11.56 -26.01 -15.97
C GLN A 24 10.41 -26.89 -16.48
N THR A 25 9.57 -27.39 -15.57
CA THR A 25 8.38 -28.20 -15.92
C THR A 25 7.35 -27.42 -16.71
N LEU A 26 7.38 -26.07 -16.59
CA LEU A 26 6.52 -25.16 -17.33
C LEU A 26 7.20 -24.59 -18.61
N ASN A 27 8.39 -25.08 -18.98
CA ASN A 27 9.20 -24.54 -20.08
C ASN A 27 9.46 -23.03 -19.96
N ILE A 28 9.66 -22.54 -18.72
CA ILE A 28 9.96 -21.13 -18.44
C ILE A 28 11.46 -20.97 -18.22
N THR A 29 12.12 -20.19 -19.05
CA THR A 29 13.51 -19.79 -18.87
C THR A 29 13.61 -18.58 -17.97
N LEU A 30 14.32 -18.70 -16.85
CA LEU A 30 14.63 -17.58 -15.96
C LEU A 30 15.94 -16.91 -16.38
N LYS A 31 15.90 -15.62 -16.66
CA LYS A 31 17.08 -14.78 -16.91
C LYS A 31 17.17 -13.74 -15.80
N SER A 32 18.21 -13.81 -14.99
CA SER A 32 18.53 -12.75 -14.03
C SER A 32 19.11 -11.55 -14.78
N GLY A 33 18.62 -10.35 -14.48
CA GLY A 33 19.05 -9.10 -15.08
C GLY A 33 18.02 -7.99 -14.88
N ARG A 34 18.41 -6.78 -15.16
CA ARG A 34 17.54 -5.61 -15.15
C ARG A 34 17.33 -5.11 -16.57
N ALA A 35 16.09 -4.89 -16.96
CA ALA A 35 15.75 -4.25 -18.23
C ALA A 35 16.15 -2.76 -18.17
N ARG A 36 16.86 -2.31 -19.21
CA ARG A 36 17.32 -0.92 -19.38
C ARG A 36 16.49 -0.15 -20.38
N ALA A 37 16.06 -0.82 -21.45
CA ALA A 37 15.28 -0.20 -22.52
C ALA A 37 14.45 -1.23 -23.27
N VAL A 38 13.40 -0.79 -23.94
CA VAL A 38 12.59 -1.58 -24.87
C VAL A 38 12.57 -0.90 -26.22
N ASP A 39 13.09 -1.58 -27.23
CA ASP A 39 12.91 -1.20 -28.64
C ASP A 39 11.65 -1.89 -29.17
N THR A 40 10.59 -1.13 -29.31
CA THR A 40 9.29 -1.64 -29.75
C THR A 40 9.24 -1.96 -31.24
N ALA A 41 10.05 -1.28 -32.05
CA ALA A 41 10.14 -1.51 -33.50
C ALA A 41 10.91 -2.82 -33.80
N MET A 42 12.05 -3.00 -33.15
CA MET A 42 12.86 -4.21 -33.28
C MET A 42 12.37 -5.36 -32.40
N ARG A 43 11.42 -5.10 -31.48
CA ARG A 43 10.93 -6.06 -30.47
C ARG A 43 12.05 -6.66 -29.63
N LEU A 44 12.90 -5.80 -29.10
CA LEU A 44 14.06 -6.17 -28.28
C LEU A 44 13.95 -5.53 -26.88
N VAL A 45 14.29 -6.31 -25.87
CA VAL A 45 14.52 -5.80 -24.50
C VAL A 45 16.02 -5.79 -24.25
N SER A 46 16.59 -4.62 -23.99
CA SER A 46 17.99 -4.45 -23.63
C SER A 46 18.16 -4.55 -22.12
N LEU A 47 19.16 -5.29 -21.67
CA LEU A 47 19.52 -5.46 -20.28
C LEU A 47 20.70 -4.57 -19.88
N GLU A 48 20.88 -4.34 -18.58
CA GLU A 48 22.01 -3.56 -18.03
C GLU A 48 23.38 -4.19 -18.33
N ASP A 49 23.45 -5.51 -18.50
CA ASP A 49 24.67 -6.26 -18.86
C ASP A 49 25.04 -6.13 -20.35
N GLY A 50 24.28 -5.34 -21.12
CA GLY A 50 24.47 -5.13 -22.56
C GLY A 50 23.84 -6.23 -23.43
N SER A 51 23.32 -7.31 -22.87
CA SER A 51 22.62 -8.36 -23.62
C SER A 51 21.22 -7.89 -24.05
N THR A 52 20.71 -8.51 -25.12
CA THR A 52 19.34 -8.25 -25.61
C THR A 52 18.52 -9.53 -25.67
N LEU A 53 17.22 -9.39 -25.47
CA LEU A 53 16.25 -10.48 -25.55
C LEU A 53 15.18 -10.13 -26.58
N PRO A 54 14.96 -10.95 -27.62
CA PRO A 54 13.86 -10.76 -28.55
C PRO A 54 12.53 -11.15 -27.90
N ALA A 55 11.49 -10.37 -28.17
CA ALA A 55 10.15 -10.61 -27.60
C ALA A 55 9.08 -10.56 -28.71
N GLY A 56 8.51 -11.70 -29.07
CA GLY A 56 7.35 -11.76 -29.94
C GLY A 56 6.12 -11.10 -29.30
N ARG A 57 5.92 -11.34 -28.02
CA ARG A 57 4.98 -10.63 -27.12
C ARG A 57 5.70 -10.31 -25.81
N LEU A 58 5.42 -9.15 -25.25
CA LEU A 58 6.06 -8.67 -24.02
C LEU A 58 5.03 -8.38 -22.95
N LEU A 59 5.24 -8.87 -21.73
CA LEU A 59 4.51 -8.44 -20.55
C LEU A 59 5.43 -7.61 -19.65
N ILE A 60 5.03 -6.37 -19.39
CA ILE A 60 5.64 -5.49 -18.40
C ILE A 60 4.97 -5.75 -17.06
N ALA A 61 5.69 -6.39 -16.13
CA ALA A 61 5.22 -6.70 -14.79
C ALA A 61 6.28 -6.33 -13.73
N THR A 62 6.92 -5.18 -13.96
CA THR A 62 8.07 -4.70 -13.19
C THR A 62 7.71 -4.15 -11.81
N GLY A 63 6.42 -4.07 -11.50
CA GLY A 63 5.93 -3.64 -10.21
C GLY A 63 6.27 -2.20 -9.87
N SER A 64 6.47 -1.95 -8.58
CA SER A 64 6.80 -0.64 -8.02
C SER A 64 8.00 -0.74 -7.07
N SER A 65 8.57 0.40 -6.72
CA SER A 65 9.64 0.54 -5.74
C SER A 65 9.29 1.61 -4.72
N PRO A 66 9.80 1.53 -3.48
CA PRO A 66 9.60 2.56 -2.48
C PRO A 66 10.02 3.93 -3.00
N ALA A 67 9.19 4.93 -2.73
CA ALA A 67 9.55 6.31 -3.00
C ALA A 67 10.51 6.81 -1.91
N THR A 68 11.66 7.35 -2.32
CA THR A 68 12.59 8.02 -1.41
C THR A 68 12.24 9.50 -1.39
N PRO A 69 11.77 10.06 -0.26
CA PRO A 69 11.49 11.49 -0.16
C PRO A 69 12.82 12.26 -0.15
N PRO A 70 12.86 13.49 -0.71
CA PRO A 70 14.06 14.31 -0.74
C PRO A 70 14.34 14.95 0.64
N ILE A 71 14.66 14.12 1.62
CA ILE A 71 14.91 14.52 3.00
C ILE A 71 16.40 14.33 3.28
N PRO A 72 17.13 15.35 3.77
CA PRO A 72 18.52 15.20 4.18
C PRO A 72 18.71 14.04 5.17
N GLY A 73 19.62 13.13 4.86
CA GLY A 73 19.95 11.99 5.70
C GLY A 73 19.09 10.75 5.52
N VAL A 74 18.08 10.76 4.61
CA VAL A 74 17.18 9.61 4.36
C VAL A 74 17.91 8.39 3.78
N ASP A 75 18.97 8.58 3.02
CA ASP A 75 19.76 7.49 2.40
C ASP A 75 20.86 6.93 3.33
N GLY A 76 20.94 7.40 4.55
CA GLY A 76 21.99 7.00 5.46
C GLY A 76 21.67 5.72 6.27
N PRO A 77 22.67 5.18 6.99
CA PRO A 77 22.51 3.98 7.81
C PRO A 77 21.38 4.13 8.84
N GLY A 78 20.63 3.04 9.08
CA GLY A 78 19.51 3.02 10.02
C GLY A 78 18.20 3.53 9.46
N VAL A 79 18.15 3.92 8.17
CA VAL A 79 16.90 4.22 7.44
C VAL A 79 16.64 3.12 6.43
N HIS A 80 15.48 2.50 6.49
CA HIS A 80 15.13 1.39 5.61
C HIS A 80 13.68 1.52 5.10
N PRO A 81 13.41 1.25 3.82
CA PRO A 81 12.08 0.89 3.39
C PRO A 81 11.77 -0.53 3.89
N CYS A 82 10.52 -0.89 4.03
CA CYS A 82 10.13 -2.27 4.35
C CYS A 82 9.57 -2.94 3.09
N TRP A 83 10.42 -3.23 2.12
CA TRP A 83 10.01 -3.67 0.78
C TRP A 83 10.59 -5.02 0.34
N THR A 84 11.84 -5.26 0.64
CA THR A 84 12.58 -6.48 0.24
C THR A 84 12.92 -7.36 1.44
N LEU A 85 13.33 -8.61 1.19
CA LEU A 85 13.87 -9.48 2.25
C LEU A 85 15.16 -8.92 2.85
N ALA A 86 15.96 -8.19 2.06
CA ALA A 86 17.14 -7.51 2.56
C ALA A 86 16.76 -6.44 3.60
N ASP A 87 15.74 -5.63 3.30
CA ASP A 87 15.21 -4.65 4.27
C ASP A 87 14.70 -5.34 5.53
N ALA A 88 13.94 -6.43 5.37
CA ALA A 88 13.42 -7.18 6.51
C ALA A 88 14.54 -7.69 7.44
N ARG A 89 15.63 -8.20 6.87
CA ARG A 89 16.79 -8.67 7.65
C ARG A 89 17.44 -7.53 8.44
N GLU A 90 17.62 -6.36 7.84
CA GLU A 90 18.19 -5.20 8.54
C GLU A 90 17.21 -4.66 9.60
N ILE A 91 15.94 -4.55 9.28
CA ILE A 91 14.91 -4.15 10.24
C ILE A 91 14.87 -5.11 11.44
N MET A 92 14.93 -6.43 11.21
CA MET A 92 14.95 -7.42 12.30
C MET A 92 16.15 -7.28 13.23
N LYS A 93 17.32 -6.85 12.72
CA LYS A 93 18.51 -6.59 13.53
C LYS A 93 18.36 -5.36 14.41
N LEU A 94 17.69 -4.32 13.91
CA LEU A 94 17.58 -3.01 14.56
C LEU A 94 16.33 -2.89 15.43
N ALA A 95 15.19 -3.43 14.98
CA ALA A 95 13.91 -3.39 15.70
C ALA A 95 13.89 -4.44 16.85
N ARG A 96 14.71 -4.20 17.88
CA ARG A 96 14.76 -5.02 19.10
C ARG A 96 13.78 -4.48 20.14
N PRO A 97 13.37 -5.27 21.14
CA PRO A 97 12.57 -4.77 22.24
C PRO A 97 13.17 -3.53 22.89
N GLY A 98 12.37 -2.46 23.02
CA GLY A 98 12.79 -1.18 23.55
C GLY A 98 13.57 -0.28 22.58
N ALA A 99 13.85 -0.71 21.34
CA ALA A 99 14.44 0.18 20.32
C ALA A 99 13.45 1.28 19.92
N ARG A 100 13.94 2.50 19.78
CA ARG A 100 13.14 3.64 19.31
C ARG A 100 13.02 3.58 17.79
N VAL A 101 11.84 3.32 17.31
CA VAL A 101 11.56 3.24 15.86
C VAL A 101 10.67 4.39 15.45
N LEU A 102 11.11 5.13 14.45
CA LEU A 102 10.29 6.16 13.80
C LEU A 102 9.85 5.66 12.44
N GLN A 103 8.56 5.65 12.20
CA GLN A 103 7.96 5.33 10.91
C GLN A 103 7.49 6.60 10.21
N MET A 104 7.95 6.85 9.00
CA MET A 104 7.48 7.91 8.12
C MET A 104 6.35 7.37 7.24
N GLY A 105 5.17 7.93 7.40
CA GLY A 105 3.94 7.58 6.68
C GLY A 105 3.04 6.62 7.46
N ALA A 106 1.78 6.98 7.53
CA ALA A 106 0.69 6.21 8.13
C ALA A 106 -0.36 5.80 7.08
N GLY A 107 0.07 5.53 5.86
CA GLY A 107 -0.75 4.95 4.81
C GLY A 107 -0.97 3.44 4.99
N PHE A 108 -1.54 2.79 3.98
CA PHE A 108 -1.86 1.35 4.00
C PHE A 108 -0.65 0.48 4.39
N ILE A 109 0.46 0.64 3.67
CA ILE A 109 1.70 -0.12 3.94
C ILE A 109 2.24 0.20 5.33
N GLY A 110 2.21 1.49 5.72
CA GLY A 110 2.67 1.94 7.03
C GLY A 110 1.92 1.26 8.18
N CYS A 111 0.61 1.13 8.10
CA CYS A 111 -0.19 0.46 9.13
C CYS A 111 0.13 -1.04 9.25
N ILE A 112 0.35 -1.73 8.13
CA ILE A 112 0.76 -3.15 8.13
C ILE A 112 2.14 -3.33 8.76
N ILE A 113 3.08 -2.42 8.48
CA ILE A 113 4.43 -2.45 9.06
C ILE A 113 4.37 -2.13 10.56
N MET A 114 3.53 -1.18 10.96
CA MET A 114 3.32 -0.78 12.36
C MET A 114 2.94 -1.98 13.23
N GLU A 115 2.04 -2.84 12.77
CA GLU A 115 1.65 -4.06 13.49
C GLU A 115 2.85 -4.99 13.71
N ALA A 116 3.66 -5.18 12.66
CA ALA A 116 4.85 -6.01 12.75
C ALA A 116 5.90 -5.41 13.71
N LEU A 117 6.04 -4.10 13.75
CA LEU A 117 6.95 -3.40 14.67
C LEU A 117 6.46 -3.47 16.12
N ALA A 118 5.15 -3.27 16.33
CA ALA A 118 4.54 -3.39 17.67
C ALA A 118 4.72 -4.80 18.25
N ALA A 119 4.56 -5.85 17.43
CA ALA A 119 4.81 -7.24 17.83
C ALA A 119 6.25 -7.47 18.31
N ARG A 120 7.21 -6.66 17.84
CA ARG A 120 8.63 -6.70 18.25
C ARG A 120 8.91 -5.90 19.53
N LYS A 121 7.89 -5.28 20.13
CA LYS A 121 7.97 -4.51 21.39
C LYS A 121 8.94 -3.33 21.30
N VAL A 122 8.94 -2.62 20.18
CA VAL A 122 9.70 -1.38 20.00
C VAL A 122 8.93 -0.19 20.57
N GLU A 123 9.63 0.91 20.86
CA GLU A 123 9.01 2.20 21.14
C GLU A 123 8.73 2.89 19.80
N LEU A 124 7.46 2.86 19.35
CA LEU A 124 7.08 3.28 18.02
C LEU A 124 6.52 4.71 18.00
N SER A 125 7.12 5.53 17.13
CA SER A 125 6.60 6.84 16.73
C SER A 125 6.24 6.81 15.26
N VAL A 126 5.09 7.34 14.88
CA VAL A 126 4.62 7.42 13.48
C VAL A 126 4.41 8.88 13.11
N VAL A 127 4.96 9.30 11.98
CA VAL A 127 4.84 10.66 11.46
C VAL A 127 4.08 10.62 10.14
N GLU A 128 2.95 11.33 10.09
CA GLU A 128 2.08 11.40 8.91
C GLU A 128 1.86 12.88 8.51
N MET A 129 2.07 13.18 7.23
CA MET A 129 1.88 14.53 6.69
C MET A 129 0.40 14.94 6.66
N GLY A 130 -0.48 13.98 6.45
CA GLY A 130 -1.92 14.20 6.51
C GLY A 130 -2.40 14.49 7.93
N ASP A 131 -3.60 15.01 8.03
CA ASP A 131 -4.25 15.37 9.28
C ASP A 131 -4.72 14.18 10.13
N ARG A 132 -4.66 12.96 9.57
CA ARG A 132 -5.18 11.72 10.16
C ARG A 132 -4.40 10.49 9.70
N MET A 133 -4.67 9.35 10.33
CA MET A 133 -4.18 8.05 9.86
C MET A 133 -4.87 7.67 8.55
N VAL A 134 -4.15 6.99 7.66
CA VAL A 134 -4.63 6.46 6.37
C VAL A 134 -5.39 7.51 5.52
N PRO A 135 -4.87 8.74 5.35
CA PRO A 135 -5.63 9.86 4.80
C PRO A 135 -6.09 9.66 3.35
N ARG A 136 -5.47 8.72 2.61
CA ARG A 136 -5.82 8.38 1.23
C ARG A 136 -6.91 7.30 1.12
N MET A 137 -7.42 6.81 2.26
CA MET A 137 -8.35 5.67 2.28
C MET A 137 -9.52 5.89 3.23
N MET A 138 -9.36 6.75 4.22
CA MET A 138 -10.31 6.93 5.30
C MET A 138 -10.69 8.39 5.46
N GLY A 139 -11.98 8.64 5.69
CA GLY A 139 -12.51 9.94 6.07
C GLY A 139 -11.95 10.42 7.42
N PRO A 140 -12.22 11.68 7.79
CA PRO A 140 -11.69 12.27 9.02
C PRO A 140 -12.06 11.50 10.29
N THR A 141 -13.32 11.10 10.42
CA THR A 141 -13.83 10.33 11.58
C THR A 141 -13.09 8.99 11.68
N ALA A 142 -13.06 8.22 10.59
CA ALA A 142 -12.42 6.93 10.55
C ALA A 142 -10.91 7.01 10.84
N GLY A 143 -10.21 7.93 10.18
CA GLY A 143 -8.77 8.11 10.38
C GLY A 143 -8.42 8.58 11.79
N GLY A 144 -9.28 9.44 12.40
CA GLY A 144 -9.18 9.85 13.80
C GLY A 144 -9.37 8.70 14.78
N MET A 145 -10.32 7.80 14.51
CA MET A 145 -10.54 6.60 15.34
C MET A 145 -9.34 5.66 15.28
N ILE A 146 -8.75 5.45 14.10
CA ILE A 146 -7.53 4.63 13.94
C ILE A 146 -6.38 5.26 14.72
N LYS A 147 -6.22 6.59 14.67
CA LYS A 147 -5.21 7.31 15.45
C LYS A 147 -5.37 7.04 16.96
N ALA A 148 -6.55 7.32 17.49
CA ALA A 148 -6.84 7.13 18.91
C ALA A 148 -6.62 5.67 19.35
N TRP A 149 -6.96 4.72 18.49
CA TRP A 149 -6.73 3.28 18.72
C TRP A 149 -5.24 2.93 18.81
N CYS A 150 -4.41 3.49 17.95
CA CYS A 150 -2.95 3.30 17.96
C CYS A 150 -2.32 3.94 19.20
N GLU A 151 -2.74 5.17 19.54
CA GLU A 151 -2.25 5.88 20.72
C GLU A 151 -2.61 5.16 22.02
N ALA A 152 -3.81 4.59 22.14
CA ALA A 152 -4.23 3.76 23.26
C ALA A 152 -3.38 2.47 23.41
N ARG A 153 -2.63 2.08 22.36
CA ARG A 153 -1.72 0.93 22.35
C ARG A 153 -0.25 1.32 22.44
N GLY A 154 0.03 2.56 22.82
CA GLY A 154 1.37 3.05 23.12
C GLY A 154 2.15 3.53 21.89
N VAL A 155 1.53 3.62 20.71
CA VAL A 155 2.15 4.23 19.53
C VAL A 155 2.02 5.76 19.63
N LYS A 156 3.11 6.48 19.45
CA LYS A 156 3.09 7.96 19.37
C LYS A 156 2.77 8.37 17.94
N VAL A 157 1.64 9.06 17.70
CA VAL A 157 1.19 9.41 16.35
C VAL A 157 1.21 10.93 16.14
N HIS A 158 2.11 11.37 15.25
CA HIS A 158 2.28 12.77 14.85
C HIS A 158 1.62 12.97 13.47
N THR A 159 0.37 13.46 13.45
CA THR A 159 -0.35 13.84 12.23
C THR A 159 -0.16 15.32 11.93
N GLY A 160 -0.30 15.74 10.65
CA GLY A 160 -0.01 17.10 10.21
C GLY A 160 1.47 17.45 10.32
N ALA A 161 2.35 16.47 10.41
CA ALA A 161 3.78 16.63 10.58
C ALA A 161 4.56 15.90 9.46
N ARG A 162 5.69 16.48 9.06
CA ARG A 162 6.61 15.84 8.12
C ARG A 162 8.02 15.80 8.71
N VAL A 163 8.78 14.79 8.32
CA VAL A 163 10.20 14.73 8.61
C VAL A 163 10.93 15.70 7.70
N GLU A 164 11.76 16.58 8.26
CA GLU A 164 12.53 17.56 7.52
C GLU A 164 14.02 17.20 7.38
N ALA A 165 14.57 16.48 8.38
CA ALA A 165 15.93 15.99 8.33
C ALA A 165 16.12 14.80 9.27
N ILE A 166 17.06 13.93 8.91
CA ILE A 166 17.54 12.82 9.74
C ILE A 166 19.03 13.05 9.97
N GLU A 167 19.37 13.50 11.17
CA GLU A 167 20.73 13.84 11.54
C GLU A 167 21.38 12.69 12.33
N ARG A 168 22.64 12.45 12.05
CA ARG A 168 23.43 11.44 12.77
C ARG A 168 24.50 12.16 13.57
N PRO A 169 24.65 11.89 14.89
CA PRO A 169 25.74 12.44 15.65
C PRO A 169 27.08 12.01 15.02
N THR A 170 27.87 12.97 14.61
CA THR A 170 29.25 12.70 14.19
C THR A 170 30.08 12.47 15.44
N ALA A 171 30.91 11.42 15.43
CA ALA A 171 31.79 11.08 16.55
C ALA A 171 32.75 12.24 16.94
N ASP A 172 32.88 13.25 16.08
CA ASP A 172 33.81 14.37 16.21
C ASP A 172 33.13 15.74 16.53
N ALA A 173 31.84 15.80 16.74
CA ALA A 173 31.22 17.04 17.21
C ALA A 173 31.36 17.12 18.75
N PRO A 174 32.20 18.00 19.29
CA PRO A 174 32.29 18.18 20.73
C PRO A 174 31.06 18.96 21.20
N GLY A 175 29.96 18.26 21.44
CA GLY A 175 28.86 18.85 22.17
C GLY A 175 29.32 19.36 23.52
N LEU A 176 28.75 20.47 24.00
CA LEU A 176 29.06 21.06 25.31
C LEU A 176 29.06 20.01 26.44
N VAL A 177 28.19 18.99 26.35
CA VAL A 177 28.03 17.86 27.28
C VAL A 177 29.26 16.93 27.26
N GLY A 178 29.84 16.66 26.09
CA GLY A 178 31.04 15.83 25.97
C GLY A 178 32.30 16.52 26.57
N LYS A 179 32.36 17.84 26.51
CA LYS A 179 33.43 18.61 27.15
C LYS A 179 33.32 18.60 28.68
N LEU A 180 32.08 18.67 29.22
CA LEU A 180 31.87 18.58 30.67
C LEU A 180 32.13 17.16 31.21
N ALA A 181 31.71 16.10 30.52
CA ALA A 181 31.91 14.72 30.95
C ALA A 181 33.42 14.36 31.00
N LYS A 182 34.21 14.87 30.05
CA LYS A 182 35.65 14.70 30.04
C LYS A 182 36.37 15.49 31.16
N ALA A 183 35.80 16.64 31.56
CA ALA A 183 36.37 17.47 32.62
C ALA A 183 36.10 16.92 34.05
N VAL A 184 35.09 16.07 34.22
CA VAL A 184 34.69 15.53 35.54
C VAL A 184 35.07 14.07 35.74
N GLY A 185 35.80 13.44 34.80
CA GLY A 185 36.35 12.10 34.97
C GLY A 185 35.32 10.95 35.02
N LEU A 186 34.07 11.18 34.63
CA LEU A 186 33.05 10.17 34.58
C LEU A 186 33.14 9.39 33.26
N THR A 187 34.07 8.45 33.17
CA THR A 187 34.08 7.40 32.15
C THR A 187 33.13 6.29 32.61
N SER A 188 31.91 6.28 32.03
CA SER A 188 31.00 5.16 32.20
C SER A 188 31.65 3.90 31.63
N ARG A 189 32.09 2.99 32.49
CA ARG A 189 32.36 1.60 32.17
C ARG A 189 31.03 0.86 32.14
N ASN A 190 30.51 0.67 30.97
CA ASN A 190 29.72 -0.47 30.46
C ASN A 190 28.95 -0.02 29.20
N SER A 191 29.65 -0.04 28.07
CA SER A 191 29.00 -0.04 26.78
C SER A 191 29.01 -1.47 26.26
N ASP A 192 27.86 -2.15 26.40
CA ASP A 192 27.56 -3.30 25.58
C ASP A 192 27.65 -2.87 24.10
N LYS A 193 28.43 -3.61 23.34
CA LYS A 193 28.77 -3.37 21.95
C LYS A 193 27.47 -3.41 21.13
N GLY A 194 26.98 -2.26 20.65
CA GLY A 194 25.91 -2.23 19.66
C GLY A 194 25.07 -0.98 19.51
N SER A 195 25.23 0.08 20.30
CA SER A 195 24.43 1.30 20.14
C SER A 195 25.34 2.50 19.90
N GLY A 196 25.50 2.87 18.62
CA GLY A 196 25.88 4.23 18.28
C GLY A 196 24.86 5.21 18.84
N ALA A 197 25.23 6.52 18.99
CA ALA A 197 24.26 7.52 19.41
C ALA A 197 23.04 7.52 18.44
N PRO A 198 21.81 7.74 18.96
CA PRO A 198 20.60 7.69 18.13
C PRO A 198 20.62 8.74 17.03
N MET A 199 19.93 8.45 15.93
CA MET A 199 19.59 9.48 14.95
C MET A 199 18.65 10.49 15.58
N GLN A 200 18.79 11.75 15.21
CA GLN A 200 17.85 12.82 15.55
C GLN A 200 17.00 13.15 14.33
N VAL A 201 15.71 12.94 14.45
CA VAL A 201 14.72 13.19 13.38
C VAL A 201 13.98 14.47 13.67
N ARG A 202 14.23 15.49 12.85
CA ARG A 202 13.57 16.80 12.98
C ARG A 202 12.26 16.82 12.22
N LEU A 203 11.20 17.26 12.89
CA LEU A 203 9.87 17.40 12.33
C LEU A 203 9.57 18.86 11.97
N SER A 204 8.62 19.06 11.05
CA SER A 204 8.12 20.38 10.65
C SER A 204 7.39 21.15 11.76
N THR A 205 7.05 20.47 12.85
CA THR A 205 6.48 21.06 14.06
C THR A 205 7.53 21.72 14.97
N GLY A 206 8.82 21.50 14.66
CA GLY A 206 9.95 21.91 15.49
C GLY A 206 10.40 20.85 16.49
N ASP A 207 9.66 19.75 16.63
CA ASP A 207 10.04 18.65 17.49
C ASP A 207 11.26 17.90 16.92
N VAL A 208 12.09 17.34 17.81
CA VAL A 208 13.20 16.46 17.48
C VAL A 208 13.00 15.14 18.20
N LEU A 209 12.92 14.06 17.45
CA LEU A 209 12.72 12.71 17.97
C LEU A 209 14.00 11.88 17.79
N ASP A 210 14.37 11.17 18.85
CA ASP A 210 15.45 10.19 18.78
C ASP A 210 14.97 8.89 18.13
N ALA A 211 15.76 8.32 17.25
CA ALA A 211 15.46 7.03 16.60
C ALA A 211 16.72 6.16 16.48
N ASP A 212 16.56 4.87 16.77
CA ASP A 212 17.57 3.83 16.51
C ASP A 212 17.35 3.21 15.11
N LEU A 213 16.12 3.31 14.60
CA LEU A 213 15.69 2.85 13.28
C LEU A 213 14.63 3.81 12.72
N VAL A 214 14.76 4.18 11.45
CA VAL A 214 13.71 4.90 10.71
C VAL A 214 13.18 4.00 9.60
N ILE A 215 11.86 3.84 9.52
CA ILE A 215 11.17 3.14 8.44
C ILE A 215 10.56 4.16 7.49
N SER A 216 10.92 4.10 6.20
CA SER A 216 10.32 4.93 5.16
C SER A 216 9.16 4.20 4.49
N ALA A 217 7.92 4.54 4.87
CA ALA A 217 6.68 4.03 4.29
C ALA A 217 5.91 5.13 3.54
N THR A 218 6.63 5.98 2.79
CA THR A 218 6.13 7.21 2.16
C THR A 218 5.48 7.01 0.79
N GLY A 219 5.21 5.77 0.42
CA GLY A 219 4.58 5.39 -0.84
C GLY A 219 5.53 4.69 -1.80
N VAL A 220 5.01 4.40 -2.99
CA VAL A 220 5.73 3.66 -4.04
C VAL A 220 5.63 4.38 -5.38
N LYS A 221 6.57 4.08 -6.28
CA LYS A 221 6.56 4.55 -7.68
C LYS A 221 6.62 3.35 -8.61
N PRO A 222 5.78 3.28 -9.66
CA PRO A 222 5.89 2.29 -10.73
C PRO A 222 7.27 2.26 -11.37
N ASN A 223 7.78 1.06 -11.63
CA ASN A 223 9.08 0.84 -12.26
C ASN A 223 8.94 0.88 -13.78
N ILE A 224 8.86 2.08 -14.37
CA ILE A 224 8.58 2.30 -15.79
C ILE A 224 9.67 3.12 -16.52
N GLY A 225 10.73 3.57 -15.82
CA GLY A 225 11.76 4.45 -16.39
C GLY A 225 12.49 3.84 -17.62
N PHE A 226 12.59 2.51 -17.70
CA PHE A 226 13.21 1.82 -18.85
C PHE A 226 12.35 1.85 -20.13
N LEU A 227 11.12 2.38 -20.05
CA LEU A 227 10.21 2.56 -21.19
C LEU A 227 10.31 3.97 -21.82
N GLU A 228 11.18 4.83 -21.31
CA GLU A 228 11.44 6.13 -21.88
C GLU A 228 11.87 5.94 -23.35
N ASP A 229 11.34 6.76 -24.25
CA ASP A 229 11.56 6.70 -25.70
C ASP A 229 11.12 5.39 -26.42
N SER A 230 10.49 4.46 -25.73
CA SER A 230 10.03 3.19 -26.33
C SER A 230 8.76 3.31 -27.19
N GLY A 231 8.03 4.44 -27.11
CA GLY A 231 6.71 4.61 -27.71
C GLY A 231 5.56 4.00 -26.89
N VAL A 232 5.84 3.31 -25.80
CA VAL A 232 4.81 2.85 -24.84
C VAL A 232 4.30 4.05 -24.04
N ARG A 233 2.99 4.31 -24.08
CA ARG A 233 2.41 5.44 -23.35
C ARG A 233 2.33 5.15 -21.87
N CYS A 234 2.91 6.04 -21.07
CA CYS A 234 2.89 6.02 -19.62
C CYS A 234 2.37 7.36 -19.09
N LEU A 235 1.63 7.34 -17.98
CA LEU A 235 1.32 8.51 -17.16
C LEU A 235 1.96 8.32 -15.77
N VAL A 236 1.20 7.83 -14.79
CA VAL A 236 1.76 7.38 -13.50
C VAL A 236 2.36 5.98 -13.66
N GLY A 237 1.68 5.10 -14.38
CA GLY A 237 2.11 3.77 -14.80
C GLY A 237 2.00 3.59 -16.32
N VAL A 238 2.08 2.36 -16.78
CA VAL A 238 1.87 1.99 -18.19
C VAL A 238 0.39 1.98 -18.49
N LEU A 239 -0.08 2.83 -19.40
CA LEU A 239 -1.48 2.85 -19.81
C LEU A 239 -1.86 1.57 -20.56
N THR A 240 -2.99 0.96 -20.16
CA THR A 240 -3.53 -0.25 -20.78
C THR A 240 -4.99 -0.08 -21.17
N ASP A 241 -5.41 -0.84 -22.18
CA ASP A 241 -6.81 -1.04 -22.55
C ASP A 241 -7.47 -2.14 -21.68
N GLU A 242 -8.71 -2.50 -21.98
CA GLU A 242 -9.44 -3.57 -21.28
C GLU A 242 -8.84 -4.98 -21.48
N HIS A 243 -7.97 -5.15 -22.46
CA HIS A 243 -7.21 -6.39 -22.71
C HIS A 243 -5.84 -6.39 -22.03
N LEU A 244 -5.52 -5.36 -21.26
CA LEU A 244 -4.21 -5.09 -20.67
C LEU A 244 -3.09 -4.89 -21.71
N GLN A 245 -3.46 -4.57 -22.97
CA GLN A 245 -2.53 -4.21 -24.02
C GLN A 245 -2.18 -2.72 -23.90
N THR A 246 -0.92 -2.39 -24.13
CA THR A 246 -0.43 -1.00 -24.14
C THR A 246 -0.75 -0.31 -25.45
N SER A 247 -0.30 0.94 -25.61
CA SER A 247 -0.37 1.67 -26.88
C SER A 247 0.37 0.98 -28.03
N VAL A 248 1.23 -0.02 -27.75
CA VAL A 248 2.00 -0.76 -28.74
C VAL A 248 1.48 -2.19 -28.85
N PRO A 249 0.96 -2.63 -30.02
CA PRO A 249 0.41 -3.96 -30.20
C PRO A 249 1.40 -5.06 -29.82
N GLY A 250 0.92 -6.07 -29.05
CA GLY A 250 1.71 -7.20 -28.57
C GLY A 250 2.54 -6.90 -27.34
N ILE A 251 2.46 -5.68 -26.79
CA ILE A 251 3.03 -5.32 -25.49
C ILE A 251 1.90 -5.11 -24.49
N TYR A 252 2.00 -5.76 -23.34
CA TYR A 252 1.01 -5.79 -22.25
C TYR A 252 1.63 -5.28 -20.96
N ALA A 253 0.81 -4.82 -20.01
CA ALA A 253 1.28 -4.50 -18.68
C ALA A 253 0.30 -5.00 -17.61
N ALA A 254 0.82 -5.36 -16.43
CA ALA A 254 0.02 -5.84 -15.30
C ALA A 254 0.68 -5.56 -13.96
N GLY A 255 -0.12 -5.43 -12.91
CA GLY A 255 0.32 -5.20 -11.55
C GLY A 255 0.63 -3.73 -11.26
N ASP A 256 1.48 -3.48 -10.25
CA ASP A 256 1.74 -2.12 -9.72
C ASP A 256 2.36 -1.14 -10.72
N CYS A 257 2.85 -1.63 -11.85
CA CYS A 257 3.36 -0.77 -12.92
C CYS A 257 2.30 -0.37 -13.95
N ALA A 258 1.11 -1.01 -13.95
CA ALA A 258 0.07 -0.78 -14.93
C ALA A 258 -0.99 0.22 -14.46
N GLU A 259 -1.47 1.06 -15.39
CA GLU A 259 -2.68 1.86 -15.23
C GLU A 259 -3.83 1.22 -15.99
N ALA A 260 -4.84 0.79 -15.26
CA ALA A 260 -6.02 0.15 -15.79
C ALA A 260 -7.29 0.92 -15.43
N PHE A 261 -8.35 0.69 -16.19
CA PHE A 261 -9.65 1.32 -15.99
C PHE A 261 -10.23 0.95 -14.62
N ASP A 262 -10.57 1.97 -13.82
CA ASP A 262 -11.34 1.83 -12.58
C ASP A 262 -12.82 1.99 -12.87
N LYS A 263 -13.56 0.92 -12.67
CA LYS A 263 -15.00 0.86 -13.00
C LYS A 263 -15.89 1.75 -12.13
N VAL A 264 -15.38 2.18 -10.97
CA VAL A 264 -16.14 3.04 -10.05
C VAL A 264 -15.96 4.51 -10.39
N SER A 265 -14.72 4.94 -10.59
CA SER A 265 -14.41 6.34 -10.92
C SER A 265 -14.50 6.66 -12.41
N GLY A 266 -14.48 5.65 -13.28
CA GLY A 266 -14.41 5.82 -14.72
C GLY A 266 -13.08 6.34 -15.26
N LYS A 267 -12.03 6.35 -14.43
CA LYS A 267 -10.67 6.82 -14.77
C LYS A 267 -9.71 5.64 -14.88
N THR A 268 -8.56 5.86 -15.51
CA THR A 268 -7.43 4.93 -15.39
C THR A 268 -6.63 5.26 -14.12
N ILE A 269 -6.25 4.23 -13.39
CA ILE A 269 -5.48 4.36 -12.13
C ILE A 269 -4.43 3.26 -12.02
N VAL A 270 -3.36 3.54 -11.29
CA VAL A 270 -2.48 2.49 -10.74
C VAL A 270 -3.14 1.98 -9.45
N SER A 271 -3.49 0.70 -9.44
CA SER A 271 -4.08 0.04 -8.27
C SER A 271 -3.13 -1.04 -7.74
N ALA A 272 -2.20 -0.61 -6.90
CA ALA A 272 -1.09 -1.42 -6.39
C ALA A 272 -1.54 -2.33 -5.25
N ILE A 273 -2.43 -3.28 -5.56
CA ILE A 273 -2.90 -4.32 -4.64
C ILE A 273 -2.87 -5.69 -5.31
N GLN A 274 -2.51 -6.72 -4.55
CA GLN A 274 -2.31 -8.09 -5.05
C GLN A 274 -3.54 -8.67 -5.80
N PRO A 275 -4.80 -8.52 -5.37
CA PRO A 275 -5.94 -9.05 -6.13
C PRO A 275 -6.06 -8.46 -7.54
N ASN A 276 -5.87 -7.13 -7.68
CA ASN A 276 -5.91 -6.47 -8.98
C ASN A 276 -4.73 -6.89 -9.86
N ALA A 277 -3.52 -7.00 -9.29
CA ALA A 277 -2.34 -7.48 -10.02
C ALA A 277 -2.53 -8.91 -10.54
N ALA A 278 -3.13 -9.81 -9.76
CA ALA A 278 -3.39 -11.18 -10.15
C ALA A 278 -4.42 -11.28 -11.29
N GLU A 279 -5.52 -10.50 -11.22
CA GLU A 279 -6.53 -10.49 -12.27
C GLU A 279 -6.02 -9.84 -13.55
N GLN A 280 -5.27 -8.74 -13.44
CA GLN A 280 -4.58 -8.14 -14.58
C GLN A 280 -3.62 -9.12 -15.25
N ALA A 281 -2.80 -9.83 -14.47
CA ALA A 281 -1.86 -10.82 -15.01
C ALA A 281 -2.60 -11.98 -15.73
N ARG A 282 -3.73 -12.44 -15.18
CA ARG A 282 -4.58 -13.45 -15.81
C ARG A 282 -5.10 -12.99 -17.17
N VAL A 283 -5.68 -11.78 -17.24
CA VAL A 283 -6.23 -11.21 -18.47
C VAL A 283 -5.12 -10.97 -19.51
N ALA A 284 -4.01 -10.36 -19.12
CA ALA A 284 -2.87 -10.14 -20.00
C ALA A 284 -2.31 -11.47 -20.53
N GLY A 285 -2.11 -12.45 -19.66
CA GLY A 285 -1.61 -13.79 -20.03
C GLY A 285 -2.52 -14.51 -21.02
N MET A 286 -3.84 -14.45 -20.84
CA MET A 286 -4.81 -15.02 -21.78
C MET A 286 -4.71 -14.36 -23.18
N ASN A 287 -4.67 -13.03 -23.23
CA ASN A 287 -4.55 -12.29 -24.49
C ASN A 287 -3.19 -12.57 -25.15
N MET A 288 -2.11 -12.64 -24.39
CA MET A 288 -0.80 -13.06 -24.91
C MET A 288 -0.80 -14.48 -25.45
N ALA A 289 -1.62 -15.38 -24.90
CA ALA A 289 -1.79 -16.74 -25.40
C ALA A 289 -2.76 -16.86 -26.60
N GLY A 290 -3.27 -15.74 -27.11
CA GLY A 290 -4.22 -15.69 -28.24
C GLY A 290 -5.67 -15.99 -27.86
N LYS A 291 -6.01 -15.96 -26.59
CA LYS A 291 -7.40 -16.06 -26.09
C LYS A 291 -7.93 -14.66 -25.77
N THR A 292 -9.12 -14.34 -26.22
CA THR A 292 -9.74 -13.04 -25.88
C THR A 292 -10.22 -13.03 -24.44
N ALA A 293 -9.69 -12.11 -23.65
CA ALA A 293 -10.12 -11.83 -22.28
C ALA A 293 -10.17 -10.33 -22.04
N THR A 294 -11.10 -9.88 -21.21
CA THR A 294 -11.24 -8.49 -20.83
C THR A 294 -11.21 -8.33 -19.31
N LEU A 295 -10.63 -7.24 -18.86
CA LEU A 295 -10.69 -6.80 -17.48
C LEU A 295 -11.95 -5.96 -17.30
N GLY A 296 -12.83 -6.37 -16.40
CA GLY A 296 -14.05 -5.61 -16.06
C GLY A 296 -13.79 -4.29 -15.31
N GLY A 297 -12.54 -3.94 -15.15
CA GLY A 297 -12.04 -2.79 -14.41
C GLY A 297 -11.46 -3.19 -13.06
N VAL A 298 -10.50 -2.39 -12.59
CA VAL A 298 -10.01 -2.48 -11.21
C VAL A 298 -10.97 -1.79 -10.25
N THR A 299 -10.86 -2.06 -8.98
CA THR A 299 -11.58 -1.35 -7.92
C THR A 299 -10.60 -0.98 -6.82
N GLN A 300 -10.75 0.22 -6.28
CA GLN A 300 -10.02 0.61 -5.08
C GLN A 300 -10.60 -0.16 -3.89
N ILE A 301 -9.83 -1.11 -3.40
CA ILE A 301 -10.20 -1.97 -2.27
C ILE A 301 -9.06 -1.94 -1.28
N ASN A 302 -9.39 -1.61 -0.04
CA ASN A 302 -8.43 -1.67 1.04
C ASN A 302 -9.12 -2.31 2.25
N VAL A 303 -8.55 -3.37 2.75
CA VAL A 303 -8.90 -3.99 4.03
C VAL A 303 -7.63 -4.05 4.85
N LEU A 304 -7.67 -3.48 6.03
CA LEU A 304 -6.50 -3.25 6.85
C LEU A 304 -6.78 -3.65 8.28
N ASP A 305 -5.90 -4.46 8.85
CA ASP A 305 -5.80 -4.65 10.28
C ASP A 305 -4.72 -3.70 10.83
N THR A 306 -5.09 -2.90 11.81
CA THR A 306 -4.16 -1.98 12.48
C THR A 306 -4.21 -2.25 13.98
N LEU A 307 -3.27 -3.03 14.47
CA LEU A 307 -3.19 -3.43 15.89
C LEU A 307 -4.50 -4.04 16.41
N GLY A 308 -5.13 -4.90 15.60
CA GLY A 308 -6.40 -5.55 15.89
C GLY A 308 -7.65 -4.74 15.57
N LEU A 309 -7.54 -3.53 15.01
CA LEU A 309 -8.67 -2.77 14.50
C LEU A 309 -8.80 -2.97 13.00
N ILE A 310 -9.83 -3.70 12.59
CA ILE A 310 -10.09 -3.92 11.17
C ILE A 310 -10.83 -2.72 10.60
N SER A 311 -10.29 -2.20 9.50
CA SER A 311 -10.87 -1.12 8.72
C SER A 311 -10.95 -1.51 7.25
N ALA A 312 -11.96 -1.01 6.53
CA ALA A 312 -12.17 -1.26 5.12
C ALA A 312 -12.56 0.02 4.38
N SER A 313 -12.13 0.11 3.13
CA SER A 313 -12.44 1.21 2.23
C SER A 313 -12.67 0.68 0.83
N PHE A 314 -13.73 1.13 0.16
CA PHE A 314 -14.09 0.70 -1.19
C PHE A 314 -14.48 1.89 -2.04
N GLY A 315 -14.08 1.87 -3.31
CA GLY A 315 -14.49 2.82 -4.33
C GLY A 315 -14.17 4.28 -3.99
N GLN A 316 -15.09 5.17 -4.32
CA GLN A 316 -15.00 6.61 -4.06
C GLN A 316 -15.48 6.93 -2.63
N TRP A 317 -14.73 6.49 -1.66
CA TRP A 317 -15.05 6.61 -0.23
C TRP A 317 -15.10 8.05 0.28
N ASP A 318 -14.49 8.99 -0.42
CA ASP A 318 -14.52 10.44 -0.17
C ASP A 318 -15.70 11.16 -0.86
N GLY A 319 -16.55 10.37 -1.54
CA GLY A 319 -17.75 10.86 -2.22
C GLY A 319 -17.51 11.38 -3.63
N VAL A 320 -18.57 11.90 -4.22
CA VAL A 320 -18.58 12.49 -5.57
C VAL A 320 -19.27 13.84 -5.54
N PRO A 321 -18.95 14.76 -6.46
CA PRO A 321 -19.67 16.04 -6.57
C PRO A 321 -21.17 15.81 -6.76
N GLY A 322 -21.99 16.46 -5.92
CA GLY A 322 -23.47 16.30 -5.92
C GLY A 322 -23.98 14.97 -5.39
N GLY A 323 -23.10 14.15 -4.81
CA GLY A 323 -23.48 12.91 -4.13
C GLY A 323 -24.06 13.17 -2.74
N GLU A 324 -24.66 12.13 -2.19
CA GLU A 324 -25.19 12.11 -0.82
C GLU A 324 -24.38 11.12 0.03
N HIS A 325 -24.39 11.33 1.34
CA HIS A 325 -23.69 10.42 2.26
C HIS A 325 -24.42 10.26 3.58
N VAL A 326 -24.09 9.20 4.27
CA VAL A 326 -24.51 8.93 5.64
C VAL A 326 -23.34 8.35 6.43
N GLU A 327 -23.23 8.75 7.69
CA GLU A 327 -22.26 8.20 8.63
C GLU A 327 -22.96 7.71 9.90
N LEU A 328 -22.51 6.59 10.41
CA LEU A 328 -22.88 6.06 11.73
C LEU A 328 -21.63 5.72 12.50
N THR A 329 -21.49 6.31 13.69
CA THR A 329 -20.30 6.13 14.52
C THR A 329 -20.70 5.74 15.93
N ASP A 330 -20.12 4.66 16.42
CA ASP A 330 -20.14 4.25 17.84
C ASP A 330 -18.69 4.14 18.32
N VAL A 331 -18.20 5.23 18.91
CA VAL A 331 -16.83 5.32 19.41
C VAL A 331 -16.58 4.33 20.53
N ALA A 332 -17.58 4.11 21.40
CA ALA A 332 -17.45 3.22 22.53
C ALA A 332 -17.30 1.75 22.09
N ALA A 333 -18.02 1.35 21.03
CA ALA A 333 -17.90 0.03 20.43
C ALA A 333 -16.73 -0.07 19.41
N GLY A 334 -16.02 1.02 19.12
CA GLY A 334 -14.97 1.06 18.09
C GLY A 334 -15.53 0.82 16.70
N ARG A 335 -16.73 1.33 16.38
CA ARG A 335 -17.43 1.11 15.11
C ARG A 335 -17.70 2.39 14.38
N HIS A 336 -17.44 2.37 13.06
CA HIS A 336 -17.79 3.45 12.15
C HIS A 336 -18.17 2.88 10.79
N LEU A 337 -19.18 3.48 10.18
CA LEU A 337 -19.64 3.17 8.83
C LEU A 337 -19.96 4.48 8.12
N SER A 338 -19.39 4.69 6.94
CA SER A 338 -19.70 5.81 6.04
C SER A 338 -20.04 5.25 4.67
N LEU A 339 -21.17 5.67 4.11
CA LEU A 339 -21.66 5.28 2.79
C LEU A 339 -21.76 6.51 1.91
N GLN A 340 -21.26 6.40 0.66
CA GLN A 340 -21.27 7.47 -0.33
C GLN A 340 -22.12 7.07 -1.53
N PHE A 341 -23.01 7.93 -1.95
CA PHE A 341 -23.97 7.66 -3.03
C PHE A 341 -23.81 8.63 -4.20
N ALA A 342 -23.94 8.11 -5.42
CA ALA A 342 -24.13 8.88 -6.65
C ALA A 342 -25.47 8.48 -7.29
N GLY A 343 -26.44 9.39 -7.28
CA GLY A 343 -27.81 9.03 -7.62
C GLY A 343 -28.33 7.96 -6.67
N ASP A 344 -28.78 6.82 -7.19
CA ASP A 344 -29.28 5.68 -6.44
C ASP A 344 -28.27 4.53 -6.26
N ARG A 345 -26.97 4.78 -6.47
CA ARG A 345 -25.90 3.78 -6.39
C ARG A 345 -24.95 4.07 -5.26
N LEU A 346 -24.53 3.03 -4.57
CA LEU A 346 -23.41 3.10 -3.63
C LEU A 346 -22.11 3.15 -4.42
N VAL A 347 -21.34 4.22 -4.29
CA VAL A 347 -20.08 4.43 -5.03
C VAL A 347 -18.84 4.32 -4.16
N GLY A 348 -18.99 4.39 -2.85
CA GLY A 348 -17.88 4.26 -1.92
C GLY A 348 -18.33 4.06 -0.48
N CYS A 349 -17.45 3.51 0.33
CA CYS A 349 -17.69 3.38 1.76
C CYS A 349 -16.39 3.28 2.56
N ASN A 350 -16.47 3.69 3.84
CA ASN A 350 -15.51 3.35 4.89
C ASN A 350 -16.21 2.55 5.99
N ALA A 351 -15.49 1.58 6.55
CA ALA A 351 -15.95 0.83 7.71
C ALA A 351 -14.81 0.61 8.71
N ILE A 352 -15.09 0.76 10.00
CA ILE A 352 -14.21 0.38 11.11
C ILE A 352 -14.98 -0.53 12.04
N GLY A 353 -14.39 -1.67 12.41
CA GLY A 353 -14.98 -2.63 13.34
C GLY A 353 -16.27 -3.31 12.86
N TRP A 354 -16.81 -2.89 11.71
CA TRP A 354 -17.96 -3.51 11.05
C TRP A 354 -17.50 -4.45 9.95
N THR A 355 -17.09 -5.66 10.32
CA THR A 355 -16.51 -6.64 9.40
C THR A 355 -17.52 -7.60 8.79
N ASP A 356 -18.71 -7.72 9.40
CA ASP A 356 -19.73 -8.71 9.01
C ASP A 356 -20.22 -8.54 7.57
N HIS A 357 -20.18 -7.32 7.03
CA HIS A 357 -20.73 -6.98 5.72
C HIS A 357 -19.72 -6.41 4.72
N VAL A 358 -18.42 -6.63 4.95
CA VAL A 358 -17.35 -6.13 4.06
C VAL A 358 -17.55 -6.64 2.62
N GLY A 359 -17.89 -7.91 2.45
CA GLY A 359 -18.19 -8.49 1.14
C GLY A 359 -19.43 -7.89 0.46
N VAL A 360 -20.45 -7.55 1.25
CA VAL A 360 -21.68 -6.89 0.76
C VAL A 360 -21.38 -5.46 0.31
N MET A 361 -20.64 -4.69 1.10
CA MET A 361 -20.21 -3.34 0.75
C MET A 361 -19.45 -3.35 -0.57
N ARG A 362 -18.46 -4.25 -0.68
CA ARG A 362 -17.72 -4.46 -1.91
C ARG A 362 -18.63 -4.77 -3.08
N GLY A 363 -19.53 -5.73 -2.92
CA GLY A 363 -20.46 -6.17 -3.98
C GLY A 363 -21.38 -5.05 -4.47
N LEU A 364 -21.90 -4.21 -3.59
CA LEU A 364 -22.73 -3.05 -3.95
C LEU A 364 -21.92 -1.99 -4.70
N VAL A 365 -20.72 -1.65 -4.24
CA VAL A 365 -19.84 -0.66 -4.89
C VAL A 365 -19.38 -1.16 -6.26
N GLU A 366 -18.84 -2.38 -6.33
CA GLU A 366 -18.31 -2.95 -7.58
C GLU A 366 -19.40 -3.27 -8.60
N GLY A 367 -20.56 -3.71 -8.14
CA GLY A 367 -21.69 -4.05 -8.99
C GLY A 367 -22.40 -2.83 -9.58
N GLY A 368 -22.20 -1.64 -9.00
CA GLY A 368 -22.89 -0.41 -9.42
C GLY A 368 -24.42 -0.59 -9.45
N VAL A 369 -24.95 -1.32 -8.47
CA VAL A 369 -26.35 -1.74 -8.45
C VAL A 369 -27.25 -0.54 -8.15
N ALA A 370 -28.32 -0.38 -8.94
CA ALA A 370 -29.39 0.58 -8.64
C ALA A 370 -30.15 0.15 -7.38
N LEU A 371 -30.10 0.96 -6.34
CA LEU A 371 -30.71 0.67 -5.03
C LEU A 371 -32.20 1.01 -4.98
N GLY A 372 -32.67 1.97 -5.85
CA GLY A 372 -34.01 2.47 -5.82
C GLY A 372 -34.40 2.96 -4.42
N ALA A 373 -35.56 2.51 -3.92
CA ALA A 373 -36.05 2.89 -2.60
C ALA A 373 -35.16 2.45 -1.43
N TRP A 374 -34.19 1.56 -1.64
CA TRP A 374 -33.24 1.16 -0.60
C TRP A 374 -32.20 2.23 -0.31
N LYS A 375 -31.94 3.15 -1.25
CA LYS A 375 -31.04 4.28 -0.99
C LYS A 375 -31.54 5.12 0.19
N ASP A 376 -32.81 5.52 0.19
CA ASP A 376 -33.39 6.35 1.26
C ASP A 376 -33.39 5.61 2.60
N LYS A 377 -33.62 4.30 2.57
CA LYS A 377 -33.50 3.46 3.78
C LYS A 377 -32.09 3.40 4.32
N LEU A 378 -31.08 3.29 3.45
CA LEU A 378 -29.67 3.29 3.85
C LEU A 378 -29.22 4.66 4.33
N LEU A 379 -29.75 5.75 3.79
CA LEU A 379 -29.51 7.11 4.31
C LEU A 379 -30.08 7.28 5.72
N ALA A 380 -31.23 6.64 6.00
CA ALA A 380 -31.84 6.66 7.34
C ALA A 380 -31.15 5.70 8.32
N ASP A 381 -30.74 4.52 7.85
CA ASP A 381 -30.04 3.49 8.63
C ASP A 381 -29.02 2.73 7.78
N PRO A 382 -27.74 3.12 7.82
CA PRO A 382 -26.70 2.49 7.01
C PRO A 382 -26.39 1.03 7.41
N THR A 383 -26.92 0.51 8.51
CA THR A 383 -26.75 -0.90 8.90
C THR A 383 -27.55 -1.88 8.05
N LEU A 384 -28.51 -1.40 7.27
CA LEU A 384 -29.39 -2.20 6.42
C LEU A 384 -28.72 -2.70 5.11
N LEU A 385 -27.39 -2.69 5.04
CA LEU A 385 -26.62 -3.08 3.84
C LEU A 385 -26.96 -4.48 3.32
N MET A 386 -27.10 -5.47 4.22
CA MET A 386 -27.44 -6.85 3.83
C MET A 386 -28.81 -6.93 3.20
N GLN A 387 -29.80 -6.24 3.78
CA GLN A 387 -31.18 -6.22 3.28
C GLN A 387 -31.24 -5.56 1.89
N ALA A 388 -30.52 -4.44 1.72
CA ALA A 388 -30.42 -3.75 0.44
C ALA A 388 -29.78 -4.65 -0.64
N TYR A 389 -28.71 -5.36 -0.29
CA TYR A 389 -28.03 -6.29 -1.19
C TYR A 389 -28.95 -7.45 -1.62
N LEU A 390 -29.61 -8.11 -0.67
CA LEU A 390 -30.50 -9.22 -0.95
C LEU A 390 -31.70 -8.80 -1.83
N ALA A 391 -32.31 -7.65 -1.53
CA ALA A 391 -33.38 -7.11 -2.33
C ALA A 391 -32.94 -6.80 -3.78
N SER A 392 -31.75 -6.22 -3.95
CA SER A 392 -31.17 -5.93 -5.26
C SER A 392 -30.87 -7.21 -6.05
N ALA A 393 -30.33 -8.23 -5.38
CA ALA A 393 -30.05 -9.52 -6.01
C ALA A 393 -31.32 -10.23 -6.45
N GLN A 394 -32.38 -10.18 -5.66
CA GLN A 394 -33.70 -10.72 -6.01
C GLN A 394 -34.33 -10.00 -7.23
N ALA A 395 -34.24 -8.67 -7.26
CA ALA A 395 -34.75 -7.89 -8.39
C ALA A 395 -34.02 -8.21 -9.70
N GLN A 396 -32.71 -8.39 -9.66
CA GLN A 396 -31.91 -8.80 -10.82
C GLN A 396 -32.27 -10.21 -11.31
N SER A 397 -32.48 -11.15 -10.39
CA SER A 397 -32.87 -12.53 -10.73
C SER A 397 -34.25 -12.57 -11.39
N GLN A 398 -35.23 -11.77 -10.91
CA GLN A 398 -36.54 -11.68 -11.52
C GLN A 398 -36.50 -11.06 -12.93
N HIS A 399 -35.68 -10.03 -13.15
CA HIS A 399 -35.47 -9.44 -14.47
C HIS A 399 -34.84 -10.40 -15.48
N ALA A 400 -33.88 -11.25 -15.01
CA ALA A 400 -33.28 -12.27 -15.85
C ALA A 400 -34.28 -13.36 -16.29
N LEU A 401 -35.19 -13.78 -15.39
CA LEU A 401 -36.22 -14.77 -15.68
C LEU A 401 -37.30 -14.25 -16.63
N VAL A 402 -37.59 -12.93 -16.65
CA VAL A 402 -38.58 -12.32 -17.55
C VAL A 402 -38.01 -12.12 -18.97
N LYS A 403 -36.68 -12.10 -19.14
CA LYS A 403 -35.99 -11.92 -20.42
C LYS A 403 -35.56 -13.26 -21.07
N ALA A 404 -35.66 -14.36 -20.38
CA ALA A 404 -35.41 -15.72 -20.88
C ALA A 404 -36.71 -16.38 -21.33
#